data_0da8eea30f55675ff88ed59397374db4
#
_entry.id   0da8eea30f55675ff88ed59397374db4
#
_cell.length_a   1.000
_cell.length_b   1.000
_cell.length_c   1.000
_cell.angle_alpha   90.00
_cell.angle_beta   90.00
_cell.angle_gamma   90.00
#
_symmetry.space_group_name_H-M   'P 1'
#
loop_
_entity.id
_entity.type
_entity.pdbx_description
1 polymer ?
#
loop_
_entity_poly.entity_id
_entity_poly.type
_entity_poly.pdbx_seq_one_letter_code
_entity_poly.pdbx_strand_id
1 'polypeptide(L)'
;RNRVHSLLEEGELPEERRDEVLSALDVDERPIRELMVPVDDVVALSTTASPAENFDRIQHTPHTRFPLVGEELTDFHGIVYAPSIIAHFEELKSGVLSFAEIAAPPMTLAAGTNVSDAFDQFQAEDQELALVIEDGNIVGLLTATDALEAVMGELDDPLDQRAAE
;
A
#
# COMPACT_ATOMS: atom_id res chain seq x y z
N ARG A 1 -7.54 8.95 -11.47
CA ARG A 1 -8.07 9.93 -10.51
C ARG A 1 -9.28 9.42 -9.73
N ASN A 2 -10.03 8.49 -10.30
CA ASN A 2 -11.22 7.96 -9.61
C ASN A 2 -10.87 7.27 -8.29
N ARG A 3 -9.77 6.53 -8.26
CA ARG A 3 -9.33 5.84 -7.06
C ARG A 3 -8.94 6.82 -5.97
N VAL A 4 -8.26 7.91 -6.33
CA VAL A 4 -7.85 8.95 -5.37
C VAL A 4 -9.09 9.64 -4.80
N HIS A 5 -10.09 9.93 -5.65
CA HIS A 5 -11.35 10.51 -5.20
C HIS A 5 -12.05 9.60 -4.18
N SER A 6 -12.08 8.28 -4.43
CA SER A 6 -12.68 7.33 -3.50
C SER A 6 -11.96 7.33 -2.15
N LEU A 7 -10.62 7.36 -2.15
CA LEU A 7 -9.85 7.42 -0.91
C LEU A 7 -10.14 8.70 -0.13
N LEU A 8 -10.25 9.83 -0.82
CA LEU A 8 -10.55 11.12 -0.19
C LEU A 8 -11.96 11.15 0.38
N GLU A 9 -12.92 10.56 -0.32
CA GLU A 9 -14.30 10.47 0.17
C GLU A 9 -14.38 9.58 1.41
N GLU A 10 -13.70 8.46 1.40
CA GLU A 10 -13.63 7.57 2.56
C GLU A 10 -12.97 8.24 3.76
N GLY A 11 -12.03 9.15 3.50
CA GLY A 11 -11.35 9.90 4.54
C GLY A 11 -12.16 11.06 5.10
N GLU A 12 -13.36 11.29 4.62
CA GLU A 12 -14.25 12.36 5.07
C GLU A 12 -13.65 13.77 5.01
N LEU A 13 -12.79 14.03 4.02
CA LEU A 13 -12.19 15.34 3.84
C LEU A 13 -13.20 16.35 3.30
N PRO A 14 -13.16 17.63 3.75
CA PRO A 14 -13.93 18.69 3.14
C PRO A 14 -13.60 18.83 1.65
N GLU A 15 -14.54 19.24 0.86
CA GLU A 15 -14.37 19.36 -0.60
C GLU A 15 -13.19 20.27 -0.96
N GLU A 16 -13.06 21.40 -0.28
CA GLU A 16 -11.94 22.33 -0.51
C GLU A 16 -10.59 21.67 -0.24
N ARG A 17 -10.53 20.87 0.83
CA ARG A 17 -9.33 20.14 1.21
C ARG A 17 -9.01 19.06 0.19
N ARG A 18 -10.02 18.39 -0.35
CA ARG A 18 -9.82 17.36 -1.40
C ARG A 18 -9.19 17.95 -2.64
N ASP A 19 -9.69 19.12 -3.09
CA ASP A 19 -9.14 19.78 -4.27
C ASP A 19 -7.68 20.18 -4.06
N GLU A 20 -7.35 20.68 -2.87
CA GLU A 20 -5.99 21.03 -2.49
C GLU A 20 -5.08 19.82 -2.51
N VAL A 21 -5.52 18.69 -1.94
CA VAL A 21 -4.75 17.46 -1.91
C VAL A 21 -4.54 16.90 -3.31
N LEU A 22 -5.58 16.89 -4.15
CA LEU A 22 -5.48 16.43 -5.53
C LEU A 22 -4.49 17.26 -6.34
N SER A 23 -4.51 18.58 -6.17
CA SER A 23 -3.56 19.47 -6.83
C SER A 23 -2.13 19.21 -6.37
N ALA A 24 -1.93 18.97 -5.07
CA ALA A 24 -0.61 18.66 -4.52
C ALA A 24 -0.09 17.32 -5.05
N LEU A 25 -0.97 16.30 -5.17
CA LEU A 25 -0.61 15.00 -5.73
C LEU A 25 -0.15 15.12 -7.18
N ASP A 26 -0.81 15.99 -7.96
CA ASP A 26 -0.50 16.15 -9.37
C ASP A 26 0.89 16.71 -9.63
N VAL A 27 1.45 17.43 -8.68
CA VAL A 27 2.74 18.10 -8.85
C VAL A 27 3.81 17.59 -7.88
N ASP A 28 3.52 16.56 -7.11
CA ASP A 28 4.47 16.06 -6.11
C ASP A 28 5.57 15.26 -6.81
N GLU A 29 6.77 15.82 -6.83
CA GLU A 29 7.93 15.23 -7.49
C GLU A 29 8.86 14.49 -6.54
N ARG A 30 8.50 14.39 -5.25
CA ARG A 30 9.32 13.62 -4.30
C ARG A 30 9.38 12.17 -4.74
N PRO A 31 10.57 11.52 -4.66
CA PRO A 31 10.65 10.10 -4.96
C PRO A 31 9.95 9.28 -3.87
N ILE A 32 9.28 8.22 -4.27
CA ILE A 32 8.55 7.38 -3.30
C ILE A 32 9.48 6.72 -2.29
N ARG A 33 10.75 6.64 -2.57
CA ARG A 33 11.77 6.17 -1.61
C ARG A 33 11.66 6.90 -0.27
N GLU A 34 11.29 8.17 -0.30
CA GLU A 34 11.16 8.99 0.91
C GLU A 34 9.89 8.73 1.70
N LEU A 35 8.90 8.09 1.08
CA LEU A 35 7.57 7.89 1.67
C LEU A 35 7.26 6.43 2.01
N MET A 36 8.03 5.50 1.46
CA MET A 36 7.76 4.07 1.60
C MET A 36 8.02 3.55 3.01
N VAL A 37 7.36 2.43 3.34
CA VAL A 37 7.73 1.64 4.51
C VAL A 37 9.01 0.88 4.14
N PRO A 38 10.08 0.99 4.95
CA PRO A 38 11.32 0.28 4.66
C PRO A 38 11.14 -1.25 4.65
N VAL A 39 11.94 -1.95 3.88
CA VAL A 39 11.80 -3.39 3.72
C VAL A 39 11.82 -4.16 5.04
N ASP A 40 12.61 -3.70 6.01
CA ASP A 40 12.71 -4.36 7.32
C ASP A 40 11.41 -4.31 8.11
N ASP A 41 10.53 -3.38 7.78
CA ASP A 41 9.24 -3.20 8.45
C ASP A 41 8.08 -3.79 7.66
N VAL A 42 8.35 -4.41 6.50
CA VAL A 42 7.31 -4.99 5.66
C VAL A 42 6.85 -6.34 6.22
N VAL A 43 5.55 -6.47 6.42
CA VAL A 43 4.94 -7.75 6.81
C VAL A 43 4.32 -8.38 5.58
N ALA A 44 4.80 -9.54 5.19
CA ALA A 44 4.33 -10.27 4.03
C ALA A 44 3.74 -11.62 4.43
N LEU A 45 2.73 -12.06 3.70
CA LEU A 45 2.24 -13.43 3.79
C LEU A 45 3.07 -14.30 2.84
N SER A 46 3.13 -15.58 3.09
CA SER A 46 3.98 -16.47 2.30
C SER A 46 3.21 -17.67 1.76
N THR A 47 3.44 -18.00 0.49
CA THR A 47 2.88 -19.22 -0.12
C THR A 47 3.51 -20.48 0.46
N THR A 48 4.71 -20.38 1.08
CA THR A 48 5.42 -21.51 1.68
C THR A 48 5.12 -21.69 3.16
N ALA A 49 4.48 -20.69 3.79
CA ALA A 49 4.10 -20.76 5.19
C ALA A 49 2.78 -21.55 5.33
N SER A 50 2.55 -22.13 6.51
CA SER A 50 1.27 -22.77 6.79
C SER A 50 0.16 -21.71 6.92
N PRO A 51 -1.12 -22.10 6.74
CA PRO A 51 -2.21 -21.17 6.99
C PRO A 51 -2.15 -20.54 8.40
N ALA A 52 -1.80 -21.33 9.41
CA ALA A 52 -1.69 -20.86 10.77
C ALA A 52 -0.63 -19.76 10.92
N GLU A 53 0.52 -19.92 10.28
CA GLU A 53 1.58 -18.91 10.31
C GLU A 53 1.14 -17.61 9.64
N ASN A 54 0.45 -17.70 8.49
CA ASN A 54 -0.06 -16.52 7.81
C ASN A 54 -1.13 -15.81 8.65
N PHE A 55 -2.05 -16.55 9.27
CA PHE A 55 -3.05 -15.97 10.15
C PHE A 55 -2.44 -15.32 11.37
N ASP A 56 -1.37 -15.89 11.90
CA ASP A 56 -0.64 -15.28 13.02
C ASP A 56 -0.09 -13.90 12.63
N ARG A 57 0.50 -13.78 11.45
CA ARG A 57 1.00 -12.51 10.93
C ARG A 57 -0.13 -11.49 10.77
N ILE A 58 -1.26 -11.93 10.22
CA ILE A 58 -2.42 -11.07 10.02
C ILE A 58 -2.95 -10.54 11.35
N GLN A 59 -3.07 -11.40 12.36
CA GLN A 59 -3.58 -11.03 13.68
C GLN A 59 -2.73 -9.97 14.38
N HIS A 60 -1.43 -10.00 14.15
CA HIS A 60 -0.50 -9.10 14.83
C HIS A 60 -0.16 -7.84 14.02
N THR A 61 -0.85 -7.62 12.90
CA THR A 61 -0.55 -6.52 11.99
C THR A 61 -1.83 -5.77 11.66
N PRO A 62 -1.90 -4.45 11.92
CA PRO A 62 -3.12 -3.66 11.68
C PRO A 62 -3.30 -3.21 10.24
N HIS A 63 -2.76 -3.95 9.29
CA HIS A 63 -2.88 -3.61 7.87
C HIS A 63 -4.11 -4.27 7.24
N THR A 64 -4.60 -3.67 6.15
CA THR A 64 -5.74 -4.20 5.39
C THR A 64 -5.31 -4.89 4.11
N ARG A 65 -4.06 -4.69 3.69
CA ARG A 65 -3.50 -5.30 2.49
C ARG A 65 -2.14 -5.88 2.82
N PHE A 66 -1.85 -7.06 2.27
CA PHE A 66 -0.59 -7.75 2.53
C PHE A 66 0.01 -8.21 1.21
N PRO A 67 1.30 -7.98 0.98
CA PRO A 67 1.96 -8.65 -0.13
C PRO A 67 2.05 -10.15 0.15
N LEU A 68 1.82 -10.96 -0.87
CA LEU A 68 1.97 -12.41 -0.82
C LEU A 68 3.21 -12.77 -1.60
N VAL A 69 4.16 -13.40 -0.95
CA VAL A 69 5.45 -13.76 -1.54
C VAL A 69 5.70 -15.26 -1.39
N GLY A 70 6.73 -15.77 -2.09
CA GLY A 70 7.21 -17.14 -1.89
C GLY A 70 8.19 -17.16 -0.73
N GLU A 71 9.39 -17.68 -0.97
CA GLU A 71 10.42 -17.72 0.07
C GLU A 71 11.04 -16.36 0.33
N GLU A 72 11.13 -15.53 -0.71
CA GLU A 72 11.74 -14.21 -0.65
C GLU A 72 10.78 -13.14 -1.15
N LEU A 73 11.01 -11.88 -0.74
CA LEU A 73 10.19 -10.76 -1.18
C LEU A 73 10.22 -10.56 -2.69
N THR A 74 11.35 -10.90 -3.35
CA THR A 74 11.46 -10.80 -4.81
C THR A 74 10.54 -11.78 -5.52
N ASP A 75 10.13 -12.86 -4.85
CA ASP A 75 9.14 -13.79 -5.39
C ASP A 75 7.74 -13.32 -5.04
N PHE A 76 7.34 -12.21 -5.61
CA PHE A 76 6.11 -11.48 -5.31
C PHE A 76 4.96 -12.02 -6.15
N HIS A 77 4.02 -12.71 -5.51
CA HIS A 77 2.90 -13.40 -6.17
C HIS A 77 1.66 -12.53 -6.33
N GLY A 78 1.38 -11.66 -5.40
CA GLY A 78 0.18 -10.85 -5.45
C GLY A 78 -0.10 -10.11 -4.16
N ILE A 79 -1.30 -9.54 -4.08
CA ILE A 79 -1.72 -8.72 -2.94
C ILE A 79 -2.99 -9.32 -2.37
N VAL A 80 -2.98 -9.59 -1.06
CA VAL A 80 -4.13 -10.18 -0.35
C VAL A 80 -4.79 -9.10 0.47
N TYR A 81 -6.09 -8.97 0.31
CA TYR A 81 -6.89 -7.93 0.94
C TYR A 81 -7.70 -8.52 2.11
N ALA A 82 -7.66 -7.85 3.27
CA ALA A 82 -8.29 -8.36 4.49
C ALA A 82 -9.77 -8.75 4.33
N PRO A 83 -10.63 -7.96 3.65
CA PRO A 83 -12.01 -8.40 3.43
C PRO A 83 -12.12 -9.73 2.68
N SER A 84 -11.22 -10.02 1.73
CA SER A 84 -11.20 -11.30 1.03
C SER A 84 -10.80 -12.44 1.98
N ILE A 85 -9.87 -12.17 2.90
CA ILE A 85 -9.47 -13.13 3.92
C ILE A 85 -10.67 -13.48 4.80
N ILE A 86 -11.41 -12.48 5.23
CA ILE A 86 -12.59 -12.66 6.08
C ILE A 86 -13.65 -13.45 5.33
N ALA A 87 -13.91 -13.12 4.07
CA ALA A 87 -14.92 -13.78 3.24
C ALA A 87 -14.61 -15.27 3.02
N HIS A 88 -13.34 -15.66 3.04
CA HIS A 88 -12.90 -17.03 2.78
C HIS A 88 -12.17 -17.66 3.97
N PHE A 89 -12.47 -17.19 5.17
CA PHE A 89 -11.73 -17.55 6.38
C PHE A 89 -11.62 -19.06 6.59
N GLU A 90 -12.76 -19.78 6.54
CA GLU A 90 -12.77 -21.22 6.82
C GLU A 90 -11.98 -22.01 5.79
N GLU A 91 -12.14 -21.68 4.51
CA GLU A 91 -11.43 -22.36 3.43
C GLU A 91 -9.92 -22.11 3.48
N LEU A 92 -9.53 -20.89 3.83
CA LEU A 92 -8.12 -20.54 3.98
C LEU A 92 -7.49 -21.24 5.19
N LYS A 93 -8.23 -21.27 6.29
CA LYS A 93 -7.76 -21.89 7.53
C LYS A 93 -7.59 -23.40 7.36
N SER A 94 -8.49 -24.05 6.67
CA SER A 94 -8.44 -25.49 6.44
C SER A 94 -7.47 -25.91 5.32
N GLY A 95 -6.99 -24.94 4.53
CA GLY A 95 -6.10 -25.20 3.41
C GLY A 95 -6.82 -25.63 2.13
N VAL A 96 -8.16 -25.64 2.12
CA VAL A 96 -8.96 -25.94 0.92
C VAL A 96 -8.72 -24.86 -0.14
N LEU A 97 -8.54 -23.60 0.30
CA LEU A 97 -8.27 -22.48 -0.57
C LEU A 97 -6.91 -21.89 -0.18
N SER A 98 -6.06 -21.58 -1.15
CA SER A 98 -4.78 -20.95 -0.88
C SER A 98 -4.91 -19.43 -0.93
N PHE A 99 -3.98 -18.74 -0.25
CA PHE A 99 -3.93 -17.27 -0.31
C PHE A 99 -3.66 -16.79 -1.74
N ALA A 100 -2.91 -17.54 -2.54
CA ALA A 100 -2.65 -17.20 -3.93
C ALA A 100 -3.93 -17.15 -4.77
N GLU A 101 -4.91 -17.99 -4.45
CA GLU A 101 -6.17 -18.04 -5.19
C GLU A 101 -7.06 -16.81 -4.97
N ILE A 102 -6.87 -16.10 -3.86
CA ILE A 102 -7.64 -14.88 -3.58
C ILE A 102 -6.80 -13.60 -3.77
N ALA A 103 -5.55 -13.73 -4.18
CA ALA A 103 -4.66 -12.58 -4.33
C ALA A 103 -4.95 -11.81 -5.61
N ALA A 104 -4.89 -10.48 -5.50
CA ALA A 104 -4.89 -9.59 -6.66
C ALA A 104 -3.49 -9.60 -7.30
N PRO A 105 -3.37 -9.17 -8.57
CA PRO A 105 -2.07 -9.16 -9.24
C PRO A 105 -1.00 -8.36 -8.49
N PRO A 106 0.26 -8.78 -8.55
CA PRO A 106 1.34 -8.04 -7.90
C PRO A 106 1.61 -6.73 -8.63
N MET A 107 2.04 -5.72 -7.88
CA MET A 107 2.43 -4.43 -8.42
C MET A 107 3.76 -4.01 -7.84
N THR A 108 4.65 -3.47 -8.67
CA THR A 108 5.93 -2.92 -8.23
C THR A 108 6.12 -1.51 -8.77
N LEU A 109 6.89 -0.71 -8.02
CA LEU A 109 7.25 0.65 -8.42
C LEU A 109 8.75 0.82 -8.23
N ALA A 110 9.39 1.55 -9.13
CA ALA A 110 10.80 1.91 -8.96
C ALA A 110 10.94 2.96 -7.85
N ALA A 111 11.96 2.84 -7.01
CA ALA A 111 12.18 3.72 -5.86
C ALA A 111 12.32 5.20 -6.23
N GLY A 112 12.81 5.48 -7.43
CA GLY A 112 12.95 6.85 -7.93
C GLY A 112 11.70 7.46 -8.53
N THR A 113 10.60 6.68 -8.64
CA THR A 113 9.33 7.17 -9.16
C THR A 113 8.84 8.30 -8.25
N ASN A 114 8.36 9.41 -8.84
CA ASN A 114 7.81 10.47 -8.02
C ASN A 114 6.36 10.14 -7.58
N VAL A 115 5.89 10.83 -6.56
CA VAL A 115 4.57 10.58 -5.97
C VAL A 115 3.46 10.72 -7.00
N SER A 116 3.51 11.75 -7.85
CA SER A 116 2.50 11.96 -8.89
C SER A 116 2.41 10.77 -9.84
N ASP A 117 3.54 10.31 -10.34
CA ASP A 117 3.59 9.17 -11.27
C ASP A 117 3.17 7.87 -10.57
N ALA A 118 3.52 7.71 -9.30
CA ALA A 118 3.12 6.54 -8.52
C ALA A 118 1.59 6.45 -8.42
N PHE A 119 0.91 7.57 -8.15
CA PHE A 119 -0.55 7.59 -8.11
C PHE A 119 -1.15 7.25 -9.47
N ASP A 120 -0.58 7.76 -10.55
CA ASP A 120 -1.04 7.43 -11.90
C ASP A 120 -0.91 5.92 -12.16
N GLN A 121 0.18 5.30 -11.71
CA GLN A 121 0.38 3.86 -11.86
C GLN A 121 -0.59 3.05 -11.00
N PHE A 122 -0.86 3.47 -9.76
CA PHE A 122 -1.87 2.83 -8.91
C PHE A 122 -3.23 2.81 -9.61
N GLN A 123 -3.62 3.93 -10.21
CA GLN A 123 -4.88 4.01 -10.96
C GLN A 123 -4.86 3.12 -12.20
N ALA A 124 -3.77 3.14 -12.96
CA ALA A 124 -3.66 2.36 -14.19
C ALA A 124 -3.76 0.85 -13.93
N GLU A 125 -3.20 0.38 -12.82
CA GLU A 125 -3.21 -1.04 -12.46
C GLU A 125 -4.37 -1.42 -11.54
N ASP A 126 -5.17 -0.46 -11.13
CA ASP A 126 -6.29 -0.66 -10.18
C ASP A 126 -5.82 -1.36 -8.90
N GLN A 127 -4.69 -0.90 -8.36
CA GLN A 127 -4.10 -1.43 -7.13
C GLN A 127 -3.85 -0.28 -6.16
N GLU A 128 -3.64 -0.60 -4.89
CA GLU A 128 -3.38 0.38 -3.85
C GLU A 128 -2.17 0.02 -3.00
N LEU A 129 -1.42 -1.01 -3.39
CA LEU A 129 -0.20 -1.44 -2.72
C LEU A 129 0.82 -1.85 -3.76
N ALA A 130 2.06 -1.43 -3.58
CA ALA A 130 3.16 -1.85 -4.43
C ALA A 130 4.40 -2.15 -3.59
N LEU A 131 5.18 -3.12 -4.01
CA LEU A 131 6.54 -3.29 -3.49
C LEU A 131 7.45 -2.37 -4.28
N VAL A 132 8.40 -1.74 -3.58
CA VAL A 132 9.30 -0.76 -4.17
C VAL A 132 10.63 -1.43 -4.48
N ILE A 133 11.09 -1.26 -5.71
CA ILE A 133 12.30 -1.91 -6.23
C ILE A 133 13.39 -0.88 -6.49
N GLU A 134 14.62 -1.23 -6.11
CA GLU A 134 15.82 -0.47 -6.46
C GLU A 134 16.95 -1.44 -6.74
N ASP A 135 17.55 -1.31 -7.91
CA ASP A 135 18.68 -2.18 -8.34
C ASP A 135 18.34 -3.68 -8.25
N GLY A 136 17.11 -4.03 -8.61
CA GLY A 136 16.66 -5.43 -8.63
C GLY A 136 16.27 -5.99 -7.25
N ASN A 137 16.37 -5.18 -6.20
CA ASN A 137 16.03 -5.60 -4.83
C ASN A 137 14.76 -4.93 -4.36
N ILE A 138 14.00 -5.60 -3.52
CA ILE A 138 12.86 -4.97 -2.84
C ILE A 138 13.42 -4.15 -1.69
N VAL A 139 13.14 -2.85 -1.70
CA VAL A 139 13.65 -1.92 -0.67
C VAL A 139 12.54 -1.40 0.24
N GLY A 140 11.29 -1.60 -0.11
CA GLY A 140 10.17 -1.14 0.72
C GLY A 140 8.83 -1.48 0.13
N LEU A 141 7.80 -0.89 0.74
CA LEU A 141 6.42 -1.03 0.36
C LEU A 141 5.76 0.34 0.40
N LEU A 142 4.93 0.64 -0.59
CA LEU A 142 4.16 1.87 -0.61
C LEU A 142 2.69 1.54 -0.84
N THR A 143 1.81 2.15 -0.04
CA THR A 143 0.38 2.10 -0.31
C THR A 143 -0.07 3.47 -0.83
N ALA A 144 -1.15 3.47 -1.60
CA ALA A 144 -1.75 4.73 -2.06
C ALA A 144 -2.18 5.59 -0.88
N THR A 145 -2.69 4.97 0.17
CA THR A 145 -3.10 5.68 1.40
C THR A 145 -1.92 6.35 2.09
N ASP A 146 -0.78 5.66 2.22
CA ASP A 146 0.41 6.22 2.85
C ASP A 146 0.94 7.42 2.07
N ALA A 147 0.95 7.33 0.74
CA ALA A 147 1.38 8.44 -0.10
C ALA A 147 0.42 9.63 0.02
N LEU A 148 -0.88 9.37 0.08
CA LEU A 148 -1.89 10.40 0.28
C LEU A 148 -1.69 11.11 1.63
N GLU A 149 -1.49 10.34 2.69
CA GLU A 149 -1.24 10.90 4.04
C GLU A 149 0.03 11.74 4.08
N ALA A 150 1.07 11.32 3.37
CA ALA A 150 2.32 12.09 3.29
C ALA A 150 2.11 13.43 2.60
N VAL A 151 1.31 13.47 1.54
CA VAL A 151 0.96 14.73 0.86
C VAL A 151 0.14 15.62 1.77
N MET A 152 -0.82 15.06 2.50
CA MET A 152 -1.63 15.80 3.45
C MET A 152 -0.77 16.37 4.58
N GLY A 153 0.16 15.58 5.10
CA GLY A 153 1.09 16.02 6.13
C GLY A 153 1.98 17.16 5.65
N GLU A 154 2.46 17.10 4.41
CA GLU A 154 3.27 18.17 3.82
C GLU A 154 2.49 19.47 3.70
N LEU A 155 1.20 19.39 3.43
CA LEU A 155 0.34 20.57 3.38
C LEU A 155 0.07 21.16 4.75
N ASP A 156 -0.01 20.34 5.78
CA ASP A 156 -0.36 20.74 7.14
C ASP A 156 0.85 21.15 7.99
N ASP A 157 1.93 20.37 7.93
CA ASP A 157 3.09 20.55 8.80
C ASP A 157 3.65 21.97 8.86
N PRO A 158 3.85 22.69 7.74
CA PRO A 158 4.40 24.05 7.82
C PRO A 158 3.49 25.00 8.58
N LEU A 159 2.17 24.84 8.44
CA LEU A 159 1.20 25.68 9.14
C LEU A 159 1.11 25.31 10.62
N ASP A 160 1.09 24.03 10.93
CA ASP A 160 1.03 23.54 12.29
C ASP A 160 2.27 23.95 13.09
N GLN A 161 3.46 23.83 12.50
CA GLN A 161 4.70 24.23 13.12
C GLN A 161 4.74 25.74 13.40
N ARG A 162 4.24 26.54 12.47
CA ARG A 162 4.18 28.00 12.65
C ARG A 162 3.17 28.36 13.73
N ALA A 163 2.07 27.67 13.80
CA ALA A 163 1.05 27.90 14.81
C ALA A 163 1.53 27.53 16.21
N ALA A 164 2.41 26.54 16.32
CA ALA A 164 2.97 26.07 17.58
C ALA A 164 4.03 27.04 18.13
N GLU A 165 4.61 27.84 17.29
CA GLU A 165 5.63 28.84 17.66
C GLU A 165 4.98 30.18 18.01
#